data_088dcb2af3924d5eb8d7667f0ad30ef1
#
_entry.id   088dcb2af3924d5eb8d7667f0ad30ef1
#
_cell.length_a   1.000
_cell.length_b   1.000
_cell.length_c   1.000
_cell.angle_alpha   90.00
_cell.angle_beta   90.00
_cell.angle_gamma   90.00
#
_symmetry.space_group_name_H-M   'P 1'
#
loop_
_entity.id
_entity.type
_entity.pdbx_description
1 polymer ?
#
loop_
_entity_poly.entity_id
_entity_poly.type
_entity_poly.pdbx_seq_one_letter_code
_entity_poly.pdbx_strand_id
1 'polypeptide(L)'
;EQLHQAKDWAAALHMLEVDKRLAKILLYFRSKDSSNNKVKLPASKKEIAAMMGTTAETLSRKLKQFEELNLILVNRRVIHILDLEVLVNMSGEAHPK
;
A
#
# COMPACT_ATOMS: atom_id res chain seq x y z
N GLU A 1 -23.52 -12.76 17.80
CA GLU A 1 -23.34 -11.55 17.28
C GLU A 1 -22.02 -10.98 17.66
N GLN A 2 -21.62 -11.10 18.88
CA GLN A 2 -20.34 -10.63 19.28
C GLN A 2 -19.24 -11.42 18.65
N LEU A 3 -19.43 -12.71 18.45
CA LEU A 3 -18.45 -13.50 17.75
C LEU A 3 -18.26 -13.03 16.33
N HIS A 4 -19.37 -12.65 15.71
CA HIS A 4 -19.31 -12.10 14.39
C HIS A 4 -18.49 -10.84 14.40
N GLN A 5 -18.73 -9.96 15.35
CA GLN A 5 -18.01 -8.71 15.43
C GLN A 5 -16.53 -8.92 15.64
N ALA A 6 -16.18 -9.91 16.47
CA ALA A 6 -14.78 -10.18 16.72
C ALA A 6 -14.08 -10.63 15.45
N LYS A 7 -14.75 -11.45 14.65
CA LYS A 7 -14.19 -11.90 13.41
C LYS A 7 -14.01 -10.75 12.43
N ASP A 8 -15.03 -9.92 12.30
CA ASP A 8 -14.96 -8.78 11.40
C ASP A 8 -13.87 -7.82 11.85
N TRP A 9 -13.73 -7.66 13.15
CA TRP A 9 -12.72 -6.78 13.70
C TRP A 9 -11.33 -7.26 13.36
N ALA A 10 -11.07 -8.58 13.50
CA ALA A 10 -9.77 -9.14 13.20
C ALA A 10 -9.46 -9.00 11.70
N ALA A 11 -10.44 -9.23 10.85
CA ALA A 11 -10.24 -9.08 9.42
C ALA A 11 -9.94 -7.63 9.07
N ALA A 12 -10.64 -6.70 9.69
CA ALA A 12 -10.41 -5.28 9.43
C ALA A 12 -9.02 -4.87 9.86
N LEU A 13 -8.56 -5.36 11.00
CA LEU A 13 -7.21 -5.05 11.46
C LEU A 13 -6.17 -5.59 10.51
N HIS A 14 -6.40 -6.79 10.00
CA HIS A 14 -5.46 -7.37 9.04
C HIS A 14 -5.39 -6.51 7.77
N MET A 15 -6.53 -6.04 7.30
CA MET A 15 -6.55 -5.22 6.10
C MET A 15 -5.85 -3.88 6.32
N LEU A 16 -5.99 -3.31 7.50
CA LEU A 16 -5.28 -2.09 7.82
C LEU A 16 -3.77 -2.33 7.80
N GLU A 17 -3.36 -3.52 8.26
CA GLU A 17 -1.95 -3.85 8.25
C GLU A 17 -1.44 -3.97 6.82
N VAL A 18 -2.23 -4.54 5.92
CA VAL A 18 -1.84 -4.64 4.52
C VAL A 18 -1.73 -3.26 3.90
N ASP A 19 -2.69 -2.38 4.18
CA ASP A 19 -2.64 -1.01 3.68
C ASP A 19 -1.37 -0.31 4.15
N LYS A 20 -1.05 -0.47 5.41
CA LYS A 20 0.13 0.14 5.98
C LYS A 20 1.40 -0.37 5.31
N ARG A 21 1.46 -1.68 5.08
CA ARG A 21 2.62 -2.27 4.44
C ARG A 21 2.77 -1.81 3.01
N LEU A 22 1.64 -1.69 2.31
CA LEU A 22 1.68 -1.21 0.93
C LEU A 22 2.20 0.22 0.89
N ALA A 23 1.71 1.08 1.76
CA ALA A 23 2.18 2.45 1.81
C ALA A 23 3.68 2.49 2.11
N LYS A 24 4.14 1.66 3.03
CA LYS A 24 5.57 1.60 3.36
C LYS A 24 6.41 1.19 2.17
N ILE A 25 5.95 0.19 1.43
CA ILE A 25 6.70 -0.30 0.28
C ILE A 25 6.77 0.77 -0.80
N LEU A 26 5.65 1.45 -1.06
CA LEU A 26 5.66 2.51 -2.05
C LEU A 26 6.63 3.62 -1.67
N LEU A 27 6.63 4.00 -0.40
CA LEU A 27 7.54 5.04 0.06
C LEU A 27 9.00 4.57 -0.01
N TYR A 28 9.23 3.31 0.30
CA TYR A 28 10.57 2.77 0.24
C TYR A 28 11.14 2.84 -1.18
N PHE A 29 10.37 2.38 -2.16
CA PHE A 29 10.87 2.42 -3.53
C PHE A 29 10.92 3.85 -4.07
N ARG A 30 10.06 4.72 -3.57
CA ARG A 30 10.14 6.12 -3.94
C ARG A 30 11.46 6.72 -3.48
N SER A 31 11.89 6.33 -2.29
CA SER A 31 13.14 6.89 -1.76
C SER A 31 14.35 6.42 -2.55
N LYS A 32 14.22 5.30 -3.25
CA LYS A 32 15.32 4.79 -4.07
C LYS A 32 15.39 5.53 -5.41
N ASP A 33 14.27 6.05 -5.87
CA ASP A 33 14.22 6.77 -7.12
C ASP A 33 13.67 8.14 -6.82
N SER A 34 14.49 9.12 -6.79
CA SER A 34 14.11 10.43 -6.31
C SER A 34 13.39 11.28 -7.33
N SER A 35 12.89 10.71 -8.41
CA SER A 35 12.29 11.55 -9.42
C SER A 35 10.78 11.56 -9.34
N ASN A 36 10.22 12.71 -9.02
CA ASN A 36 8.83 13.06 -9.25
C ASN A 36 7.76 12.12 -8.72
N ASN A 37 7.95 11.56 -7.54
CA ASN A 37 6.94 10.69 -6.95
C ASN A 37 6.53 9.53 -7.85
N LYS A 38 7.45 9.09 -8.68
CA LYS A 38 7.22 7.96 -9.55
C LYS A 38 7.95 6.76 -8.98
N VAL A 39 7.22 5.69 -8.77
CA VAL A 39 7.77 4.47 -8.19
C VAL A 39 7.77 3.41 -9.26
N LYS A 40 8.95 2.88 -9.56
CA LYS A 40 9.04 1.79 -10.49
C LYS A 40 9.23 0.51 -9.69
N LEU A 41 8.28 -0.40 -9.79
CA LEU A 41 8.35 -1.64 -9.02
C LEU A 41 9.41 -2.55 -9.63
N PRO A 42 10.35 -3.01 -8.81
CA PRO A 42 11.44 -3.84 -9.32
C PRO A 42 11.07 -5.30 -9.53
N ALA A 43 9.88 -5.68 -9.10
CA ALA A 43 9.49 -7.06 -9.14
C ALA A 43 8.03 -7.19 -9.54
N SER A 44 7.60 -8.41 -9.84
CA SER A 44 6.21 -8.64 -10.18
C SER A 44 5.30 -8.40 -8.98
N LYS A 45 4.01 -8.24 -9.25
CA LYS A 45 3.04 -8.08 -8.17
C LYS A 45 3.06 -9.28 -7.23
N LYS A 46 3.28 -10.47 -7.78
CA LYS A 46 3.34 -11.66 -6.95
C LYS A 46 4.49 -11.58 -5.96
N GLU A 47 5.64 -11.12 -6.41
CA GLU A 47 6.79 -10.98 -5.53
C GLU A 47 6.60 -9.87 -4.52
N ILE A 48 6.03 -8.76 -4.95
CA ILE A 48 5.76 -7.66 -4.02
C ILE A 48 4.77 -8.12 -2.96
N ALA A 49 3.72 -8.86 -3.37
CA ALA A 49 2.75 -9.36 -2.41
C ALA A 49 3.40 -10.28 -1.40
N ALA A 50 4.33 -11.12 -1.84
CA ALA A 50 5.03 -12.00 -0.93
C ALA A 50 5.83 -11.20 0.08
N MET A 51 6.45 -10.12 -0.35
CA MET A 51 7.19 -9.24 0.56
C MET A 51 6.27 -8.64 1.61
N MET A 52 5.01 -8.41 1.24
CA MET A 52 4.04 -7.83 2.15
C MET A 52 3.33 -8.88 3.01
N GLY A 53 3.58 -10.15 2.75
CA GLY A 53 2.89 -11.20 3.48
C GLY A 53 1.45 -11.37 3.05
N THR A 54 1.13 -11.11 1.80
CA THR A 54 -0.22 -11.22 1.30
C THR A 54 -0.20 -11.85 -0.08
N THR A 55 -1.35 -11.88 -0.75
CA THR A 55 -1.46 -12.50 -2.07
C THR A 55 -1.47 -11.43 -3.16
N ALA A 56 -1.16 -11.86 -4.38
CA ALA A 56 -1.20 -10.95 -5.51
C ALA A 56 -2.61 -10.40 -5.72
N GLU A 57 -3.61 -11.21 -5.45
CA GLU A 57 -4.99 -10.77 -5.60
C GLU A 57 -5.31 -9.64 -4.61
N THR A 58 -4.92 -9.83 -3.37
CA THR A 58 -5.15 -8.79 -2.36
C THR A 58 -4.37 -7.53 -2.70
N LEU A 59 -3.12 -7.68 -3.16
CA LEU A 59 -2.33 -6.54 -3.55
C LEU A 59 -3.02 -5.77 -4.68
N SER A 60 -3.52 -6.48 -5.69
CA SER A 60 -4.21 -5.82 -6.80
C SER A 60 -5.44 -5.06 -6.33
N ARG A 61 -6.19 -5.64 -5.41
CA ARG A 61 -7.35 -4.97 -4.86
C ARG A 61 -6.96 -3.70 -4.11
N LYS A 62 -5.90 -3.77 -3.34
CA LYS A 62 -5.46 -2.62 -2.57
C LYS A 62 -4.93 -1.52 -3.47
N LEU A 63 -4.20 -1.89 -4.51
CA LEU A 63 -3.74 -0.89 -5.47
C LEU A 63 -4.92 -0.18 -6.12
N LYS A 64 -5.94 -0.95 -6.50
CA LYS A 64 -7.12 -0.34 -7.10
C LYS A 64 -7.83 0.56 -6.11
N GLN A 65 -7.90 0.15 -4.85
CA GLN A 65 -8.54 0.96 -3.83
C GLN A 65 -7.79 2.27 -3.64
N PHE A 66 -6.46 2.21 -3.63
CA PHE A 66 -5.65 3.41 -3.51
C PHE A 66 -5.87 4.33 -4.72
N GLU A 67 -6.05 3.75 -5.90
CA GLU A 67 -6.36 4.56 -7.07
C GLU A 67 -7.71 5.25 -6.93
N GLU A 68 -8.69 4.53 -6.41
CA GLU A 68 -10.02 5.11 -6.23
C GLU A 68 -10.03 6.24 -5.23
N LEU A 69 -9.10 6.20 -4.29
CA LEU A 69 -8.95 7.27 -3.31
C LEU A 69 -8.05 8.39 -3.82
N ASN A 70 -7.60 8.30 -5.05
CA ASN A 70 -6.73 9.30 -5.66
C ASN A 70 -5.39 9.43 -4.93
N LEU A 71 -4.92 8.35 -4.37
CA LEU A 71 -3.62 8.35 -3.70
C LEU A 71 -2.50 8.01 -4.66
N ILE A 72 -2.78 7.16 -5.64
CA ILE A 72 -1.81 6.72 -6.62
C ILE A 72 -2.46 6.56 -7.98
N LEU A 73 -1.62 6.43 -8.99
CA LEU A 73 -2.05 6.09 -10.33
C LEU A 73 -1.14 4.97 -10.81
N VAL A 74 -1.73 3.82 -11.14
CA VAL A 74 -0.95 2.66 -11.54
C VAL A 74 -0.90 2.55 -13.05
N ASN A 75 0.30 2.41 -13.58
CA ASN A 75 0.50 2.22 -15.00
C ASN A 75 1.51 1.10 -15.15
N ARG A 76 1.01 -0.14 -15.21
CA ARG A 76 1.83 -1.34 -15.27
C ARG A 76 2.71 -1.41 -14.02
N ARG A 77 4.01 -1.36 -14.18
CA ARG A 77 4.92 -1.43 -13.02
C ARG A 77 5.30 -0.07 -12.48
N VAL A 78 4.78 0.98 -13.09
CA VAL A 78 5.09 2.33 -12.64
C VAL A 78 3.88 2.85 -11.86
N ILE A 79 4.14 3.32 -10.67
CA ILE A 79 3.09 3.87 -9.83
C ILE A 79 3.41 5.32 -9.55
N HIS A 80 2.48 6.19 -9.90
CA HIS A 80 2.64 7.60 -9.62
C HIS A 80 1.96 7.91 -8.30
N ILE A 81 2.69 8.52 -7.39
CA ILE A 81 2.12 8.90 -6.10
C ILE A 81 1.46 10.24 -6.26
N LEU A 82 0.15 10.28 -6.05
CA LEU A 82 -0.63 11.50 -6.20
C LEU A 82 -0.75 12.27 -4.89
N ASP A 83 -0.81 11.55 -3.76
CA ASP A 83 -0.97 12.18 -2.46
C ASP A 83 0.05 11.59 -1.50
N LEU A 84 1.24 12.17 -1.52
CA LEU A 84 2.33 11.66 -0.72
C LEU A 84 2.05 11.78 0.76
N GLU A 85 1.44 12.87 1.17
CA GLU A 85 1.20 13.12 2.57
C GLU A 85 0.31 12.05 3.20
N VAL A 86 -0.74 11.67 2.49
CA VAL A 86 -1.64 10.65 3.01
C VAL A 86 -0.92 9.31 3.08
N LEU A 87 -0.09 8.99 2.07
CA LEU A 87 0.66 7.73 2.12
C LEU A 87 1.61 7.69 3.31
N VAL A 88 2.26 8.79 3.60
CA VAL A 88 3.15 8.85 4.75
C VAL A 88 2.36 8.59 6.04
N ASN A 89 1.20 9.21 6.14
CA ASN A 89 0.36 8.99 7.31
C ASN A 89 -0.10 7.54 7.42
N MET A 90 -0.47 6.94 6.28
CA MET A 90 -0.94 5.57 6.28
C MET A 90 0.16 4.59 6.64
N SER A 91 1.39 4.91 6.29
CA SER A 91 2.51 4.01 6.58
C SER A 91 2.84 3.96 8.06
N GLY A 92 2.35 4.92 8.80
CA GLY A 92 2.69 5.00 10.21
C GLY A 92 4.07 5.56 10.46
N GLU A 93 4.74 6.05 9.39
CA GLU A 93 6.03 6.63 9.55
C GLU A 93 5.84 8.02 10.02
N ALA A 94 6.28 8.29 11.13
CA ALA A 94 5.99 9.52 11.69
C ALA A 94 6.72 10.54 10.99
N HIS A 95 6.26 11.65 10.99
CA HIS A 95 6.88 12.53 10.57
C HIS A 95 7.75 13.00 11.40
N PRO A 96 8.61 13.28 11.04
CA PRO A 96 9.58 13.66 11.82
C PRO A 96 9.39 14.80 12.53
N LYS A 97 9.28 14.92 12.94
CA LYS A 97 9.14 15.68 13.55
C LYS A 97 9.71 16.20 13.64
#